data_8d656de53fe1054ea4b66131ceb5d4c1
#
_entry.id   8d656de53fe1054ea4b66131ceb5d4c1
#
_cell.length_a   1.000
_cell.length_b   1.000
_cell.length_c   1.000
_cell.angle_alpha   90.00
_cell.angle_beta   90.00
_cell.angle_gamma   90.00
#
_symmetry.space_group_name_H-M   'P 1'
#
loop_
_entity.id
_entity.type
_entity.pdbx_description
1 polymer ?
#
loop_
_entity_poly.entity_id
_entity_poly.type
_entity_poly.pdbx_seq_one_letter_code
_entity_poly.pdbx_strand_id
1 'polypeptide(L)'
;MLHLAPTVTYMSTLTQTRHPRHSKQSGRPAPRARLISGRLALALMSSFGALTSFYLLLSVTPMYAMSAGAGSAEAGVVTGSLMLATVAAEFASARLMRRYGYRAVFATGALLLGGPALALLGPHSVVMIVAVSIARGIGFGLNTVVIGALVATALPPERRGEGIGLAGVVACVPAIVALPSGVWLAGNAGYAVVIAITAVSALAPLAAVPWLAGPAGRQEADPGAAQPAGLLASLRSGGQLRPSLVFAATTVSAGVVAAFLPLAAGVSGGAAALGLFVQAVASTAGRWWAGRHGDRHGHAGLLVPGLLTAAAGMILLIWVTAPAALITGMCLFGIGFGISQNATFALMIDRAPVSGYGTASALWNLAYDAGYGAGPAVFGVFVVYTGYPVAFALTGMLMVAALVPAVRDRAAQAAAPSRGGQVSGDVETGVAAPSYC
;
A
#
# COMPACT_ATOMS: atom_id res chain seq x y z
N MET A 1 -18.93 58.72 -45.34
CA MET A 1 -17.92 58.22 -46.30
C MET A 1 -17.88 56.71 -46.07
N LEU A 2 -18.70 55.92 -46.71
CA LEU A 2 -18.67 55.33 -48.04
C LEU A 2 -17.31 54.67 -48.38
N HIS A 3 -17.27 53.34 -48.38
CA HIS A 3 -16.79 52.46 -49.44
C HIS A 3 -16.94 51.01 -49.00
N LEU A 4 -17.95 50.25 -49.49
CA LEU A 4 -17.96 49.44 -50.72
C LEU A 4 -17.16 48.10 -50.56
N ALA A 5 -17.93 47.02 -50.49
CA ALA A 5 -17.51 45.64 -50.68
C ALA A 5 -17.12 45.34 -52.13
N PRO A 6 -16.45 44.27 -52.39
CA PRO A 6 -16.81 43.47 -53.54
C PRO A 6 -17.14 42.01 -53.22
N THR A 7 -18.26 41.61 -53.74
CA THR A 7 -18.77 40.27 -53.96
C THR A 7 -17.83 39.47 -54.81
N VAL A 8 -17.43 38.30 -54.40
CA VAL A 8 -16.74 37.30 -55.27
C VAL A 8 -17.62 36.06 -55.32
N THR A 9 -18.21 35.91 -56.49
CA THR A 9 -18.95 34.73 -56.93
C THR A 9 -17.95 33.57 -57.10
N TYR A 10 -18.15 32.46 -56.39
CA TYR A 10 -17.43 31.22 -56.65
C TYR A 10 -18.35 30.25 -57.39
N MET A 11 -17.93 29.99 -58.58
CA MET A 11 -18.49 29.04 -59.57
C MET A 11 -18.24 27.60 -59.03
N SER A 12 -19.32 26.84 -58.98
CA SER A 12 -19.33 25.42 -58.63
C SER A 12 -18.66 24.58 -59.72
N THR A 13 -17.53 23.95 -59.39
CA THR A 13 -16.98 22.84 -60.17
C THR A 13 -17.16 21.55 -59.36
N LEU A 14 -18.13 20.76 -59.79
CA LEU A 14 -18.34 19.39 -59.32
C LEU A 14 -17.17 18.50 -59.81
N THR A 15 -16.21 18.26 -58.91
CA THR A 15 -15.23 17.20 -59.11
C THR A 15 -15.69 15.99 -58.28
N GLN A 16 -16.21 14.98 -58.95
CA GLN A 16 -16.48 13.66 -58.39
C GLN A 16 -15.16 13.04 -57.87
N THR A 17 -14.91 13.13 -56.58
CA THR A 17 -13.89 12.34 -55.94
C THR A 17 -14.42 10.92 -55.73
N ARG A 18 -13.90 9.99 -56.52
CA ARG A 18 -14.07 8.54 -56.34
C ARG A 18 -13.71 8.17 -54.91
N HIS A 19 -14.68 7.68 -54.12
CA HIS A 19 -14.44 7.00 -52.87
C HIS A 19 -13.46 5.84 -53.11
N PRO A 20 -12.34 5.76 -52.35
CA PRO A 20 -11.55 4.54 -52.33
C PRO A 20 -12.40 3.43 -51.73
N ARG A 21 -12.60 2.36 -52.47
CA ARG A 21 -13.21 1.12 -52.01
C ARG A 21 -12.44 0.68 -50.74
N HIS A 22 -13.09 0.73 -49.59
CA HIS A 22 -12.61 0.04 -48.38
C HIS A 22 -12.44 -1.45 -48.75
N SER A 23 -11.19 -1.84 -48.99
CA SER A 23 -10.81 -3.24 -49.00
C SER A 23 -11.14 -3.78 -47.62
N LYS A 24 -12.04 -4.75 -47.52
CA LYS A 24 -12.22 -5.59 -46.34
C LYS A 24 -10.88 -6.28 -46.09
N GLN A 25 -10.00 -5.64 -45.31
CA GLN A 25 -8.89 -6.35 -44.71
C GLN A 25 -9.53 -7.41 -43.80
N SER A 26 -9.40 -8.66 -44.24
CA SER A 26 -9.73 -9.84 -43.45
C SER A 26 -9.01 -9.73 -42.12
N GLY A 27 -9.78 -9.38 -41.04
CA GLY A 27 -9.29 -9.24 -39.72
C GLY A 27 -8.78 -10.57 -39.17
N ARG A 28 -7.51 -10.88 -39.41
CA ARG A 28 -6.80 -11.77 -38.51
C ARG A 28 -6.75 -11.01 -37.17
N PRO A 29 -7.28 -11.59 -36.07
CA PRO A 29 -7.15 -10.96 -34.76
C PRO A 29 -5.65 -10.74 -34.52
N ALA A 30 -5.27 -9.49 -34.24
CA ALA A 30 -3.90 -9.17 -33.87
C ALA A 30 -3.48 -10.11 -32.74
N PRO A 31 -2.28 -10.71 -32.77
CA PRO A 31 -1.84 -11.60 -31.72
C PRO A 31 -1.95 -10.86 -30.41
N ARG A 32 -2.73 -11.39 -29.45
CA ARG A 32 -2.93 -10.79 -28.13
C ARG A 32 -1.55 -10.53 -27.53
N ALA A 33 -1.24 -9.27 -27.24
CA ALA A 33 0.00 -8.89 -26.59
C ALA A 33 0.19 -9.74 -25.33
N ARG A 34 1.38 -10.34 -25.17
CA ARG A 34 1.69 -11.13 -23.99
C ARG A 34 1.61 -10.22 -22.77
N LEU A 35 0.77 -10.56 -21.78
CA LEU A 35 0.62 -9.79 -20.55
C LEU A 35 1.96 -9.71 -19.79
N ILE A 36 2.64 -10.86 -19.68
CA ILE A 36 3.90 -10.95 -18.95
C ILE A 36 5.04 -10.77 -19.94
N SER A 37 5.54 -9.53 -20.03
CA SER A 37 6.83 -9.23 -20.64
C SER A 37 7.96 -9.60 -19.70
N GLY A 38 9.18 -9.87 -20.21
CA GLY A 38 10.34 -10.11 -19.36
C GLY A 38 10.60 -8.97 -18.36
N ARG A 39 10.32 -7.72 -18.75
CA ARG A 39 10.42 -6.54 -17.88
C ARG A 39 9.41 -6.56 -16.73
N LEU A 40 8.16 -6.90 -17.03
CA LEU A 40 7.12 -7.03 -16.00
C LEU A 40 7.45 -8.17 -15.04
N ALA A 41 7.89 -9.32 -15.55
CA ALA A 41 8.30 -10.45 -14.72
C ALA A 41 9.43 -10.06 -13.76
N LEU A 42 10.47 -9.36 -14.24
CA LEU A 42 11.57 -8.88 -13.40
C LEU A 42 11.09 -7.88 -12.33
N ALA A 43 10.21 -6.94 -12.70
CA ALA A 43 9.64 -5.99 -11.74
C ALA A 43 8.81 -6.69 -10.66
N LEU A 44 7.97 -7.67 -11.04
CA LEU A 44 7.15 -8.46 -10.11
C LEU A 44 8.02 -9.35 -9.18
N MET A 45 9.05 -9.99 -9.71
CA MET A 45 10.01 -10.76 -8.90
C MET A 45 10.76 -9.86 -7.92
N SER A 46 11.17 -8.67 -8.36
CA SER A 46 11.82 -7.69 -7.51
C SER A 46 10.88 -7.18 -6.40
N SER A 47 9.61 -6.94 -6.74
CA SER A 47 8.56 -6.60 -5.77
C SER A 47 8.40 -7.69 -4.73
N PHE A 48 8.27 -8.93 -5.18
CA PHE A 48 8.12 -10.10 -4.30
C PHE A 48 9.30 -10.23 -3.33
N GLY A 49 10.53 -10.10 -3.83
CA GLY A 49 11.73 -10.17 -3.00
C GLY A 49 11.83 -9.06 -1.96
N ALA A 50 11.57 -7.81 -2.37
CA ALA A 50 11.59 -6.65 -1.49
C ALA A 50 10.51 -6.76 -0.39
N LEU A 51 9.28 -7.13 -0.75
CA LEU A 51 8.17 -7.32 0.19
C LEU A 51 8.41 -8.51 1.13
N THR A 52 8.96 -9.62 0.62
CA THR A 52 9.36 -10.77 1.46
C THR A 52 10.40 -10.35 2.49
N SER A 53 11.45 -9.65 2.07
CA SER A 53 12.46 -9.10 2.98
C SER A 53 11.88 -8.17 4.02
N PHE A 54 10.96 -7.29 3.62
CA PHE A 54 10.30 -6.34 4.50
C PHE A 54 9.47 -7.07 5.56
N TYR A 55 8.54 -7.93 5.15
CA TYR A 55 7.61 -8.60 6.04
C TYR A 55 8.28 -9.63 6.96
N LEU A 56 9.34 -10.33 6.52
CA LEU A 56 10.05 -11.27 7.37
C LEU A 56 10.61 -10.62 8.64
N LEU A 57 11.21 -9.44 8.53
CA LEU A 57 11.81 -8.76 9.68
C LEU A 57 10.87 -7.77 10.38
N LEU A 58 9.70 -7.46 9.81
CA LEU A 58 8.81 -6.45 10.36
C LEU A 58 8.36 -6.77 11.79
N SER A 59 7.98 -8.02 12.06
CA SER A 59 7.63 -8.51 13.40
C SER A 59 8.85 -9.03 14.18
N VAL A 60 9.88 -9.50 13.47
CA VAL A 60 11.04 -10.14 14.09
C VAL A 60 12.02 -9.12 14.67
N THR A 61 12.16 -7.93 14.05
CA THR A 61 13.11 -6.94 14.53
C THR A 61 12.76 -6.40 15.94
N PRO A 62 11.49 -6.12 16.30
CA PRO A 62 11.11 -5.81 17.67
C PRO A 62 11.42 -6.97 18.65
N MET A 63 11.14 -8.23 18.25
CA MET A 63 11.48 -9.41 19.07
C MET A 63 12.99 -9.51 19.30
N TYR A 64 13.77 -9.29 18.26
CA TYR A 64 15.23 -9.29 18.31
C TYR A 64 15.76 -8.18 19.21
N ALA A 65 15.19 -6.98 19.16
CA ALA A 65 15.53 -5.88 20.06
C ALA A 65 15.28 -6.25 21.54
N MET A 66 14.13 -6.85 21.84
CA MET A 66 13.81 -7.34 23.18
C MET A 66 14.82 -8.41 23.67
N SER A 67 15.21 -9.34 22.78
CA SER A 67 16.24 -10.36 23.12
C SER A 67 17.63 -9.76 23.34
N ALA A 68 17.90 -8.56 22.80
CA ALA A 68 19.11 -7.78 23.02
C ALA A 68 19.04 -6.86 24.27
N GLY A 69 17.99 -6.98 25.08
CA GLY A 69 17.80 -6.22 26.32
C GLY A 69 17.02 -4.90 26.16
N ALA A 70 16.42 -4.66 24.99
CA ALA A 70 15.53 -3.51 24.81
C ALA A 70 14.24 -3.66 25.62
N GLY A 71 13.68 -2.54 26.08
CA GLY A 71 12.32 -2.50 26.61
C GLY A 71 11.25 -2.40 25.51
N SER A 72 9.98 -2.43 25.92
CA SER A 72 8.86 -2.32 24.99
C SER A 72 8.83 -0.99 24.24
N ALA A 73 9.27 0.10 24.87
CA ALA A 73 9.35 1.41 24.23
C ALA A 73 10.37 1.40 23.06
N GLU A 74 11.55 0.85 23.29
CA GLU A 74 12.59 0.74 22.28
C GLU A 74 12.18 -0.20 21.15
N ALA A 75 11.49 -1.31 21.45
CA ALA A 75 10.92 -2.20 20.46
C ALA A 75 9.91 -1.50 19.54
N GLY A 76 9.10 -0.60 20.10
CA GLY A 76 8.20 0.27 19.35
C GLY A 76 8.94 1.28 18.46
N VAL A 77 10.01 1.90 18.99
CA VAL A 77 10.86 2.84 18.24
C VAL A 77 11.52 2.18 17.04
N VAL A 78 11.92 0.91 17.14
CA VAL A 78 12.50 0.15 16.03
C VAL A 78 11.57 0.12 14.80
N THR A 79 10.29 -0.21 15.00
CA THR A 79 9.29 -0.21 13.92
C THR A 79 8.95 1.21 13.48
N GLY A 80 8.80 2.14 14.44
CA GLY A 80 8.54 3.54 14.15
C GLY A 80 9.62 4.19 13.30
N SER A 81 10.89 3.94 13.61
CA SER A 81 12.03 4.48 12.86
C SER A 81 12.12 3.92 11.43
N LEU A 82 11.82 2.62 11.24
CA LEU A 82 11.74 1.99 9.93
C LEU A 82 10.67 2.68 9.06
N MET A 83 9.46 2.87 9.59
CA MET A 83 8.35 3.47 8.83
C MET A 83 8.57 4.96 8.56
N LEU A 84 9.09 5.71 9.52
CA LEU A 84 9.44 7.11 9.31
C LEU A 84 10.50 7.28 8.21
N ALA A 85 11.50 6.42 8.20
CA ALA A 85 12.53 6.39 7.17
C ALA A 85 11.96 5.99 5.80
N THR A 86 10.99 5.07 5.76
CA THR A 86 10.27 4.69 4.53
C THR A 86 9.55 5.89 3.95
N VAL A 87 8.73 6.59 4.73
CA VAL A 87 8.02 7.79 4.30
C VAL A 87 8.99 8.86 3.76
N ALA A 88 10.06 9.14 4.49
CA ALA A 88 11.06 10.12 4.05
C ALA A 88 11.71 9.74 2.71
N ALA A 89 12.01 8.45 2.51
CA ALA A 89 12.59 7.94 1.27
C ALA A 89 11.60 7.98 0.11
N GLU A 90 10.32 7.70 0.33
CA GLU A 90 9.29 7.81 -0.71
C GLU A 90 9.18 9.23 -1.25
N PHE A 91 9.17 10.24 -0.39
CA PHE A 91 9.19 11.65 -0.82
C PHE A 91 10.45 12.03 -1.60
N ALA A 92 11.60 11.46 -1.25
CA ALA A 92 12.85 11.72 -1.95
C ALA A 92 12.97 10.97 -3.29
N SER A 93 12.26 9.85 -3.44
CA SER A 93 12.43 8.88 -4.55
C SER A 93 12.27 9.50 -5.92
N ALA A 94 11.25 10.33 -6.14
CA ALA A 94 11.02 10.97 -7.44
C ALA A 94 12.20 11.89 -7.85
N ARG A 95 12.79 12.64 -6.90
CA ARG A 95 13.96 13.49 -7.14
C ARG A 95 15.20 12.64 -7.43
N LEU A 96 15.38 11.57 -6.67
CA LEU A 96 16.52 10.65 -6.83
C LEU A 96 16.46 9.92 -8.17
N MET A 97 15.28 9.44 -8.60
CA MET A 97 15.10 8.80 -9.91
C MET A 97 15.42 9.75 -11.07
N ARG A 98 15.04 11.03 -10.96
CA ARG A 98 15.39 12.03 -11.99
C ARG A 98 16.89 12.31 -12.05
N ARG A 99 17.57 12.30 -10.89
CA ARG A 99 19.01 12.64 -10.81
C ARG A 99 19.91 11.46 -11.15
N TYR A 100 19.59 10.26 -10.66
CA TYR A 100 20.48 9.09 -10.73
C TYR A 100 19.92 7.96 -11.60
N GLY A 101 18.65 8.06 -12.03
CA GLY A 101 17.98 7.04 -12.83
C GLY A 101 17.44 5.86 -12.00
N TYR A 102 16.50 5.13 -12.60
CA TYR A 102 15.78 4.03 -11.95
C TYR A 102 16.68 2.89 -11.45
N ARG A 103 17.73 2.53 -12.25
CA ARG A 103 18.64 1.43 -11.91
C ARG A 103 19.44 1.71 -10.64
N ALA A 104 20.02 2.91 -10.56
CA ALA A 104 20.82 3.29 -9.40
C ALA A 104 19.97 3.38 -8.13
N VAL A 105 18.78 3.98 -8.22
CA VAL A 105 17.87 4.11 -7.07
C VAL A 105 17.37 2.73 -6.62
N PHE A 106 17.00 1.85 -7.57
CA PHE A 106 16.61 0.48 -7.25
C PHE A 106 17.74 -0.31 -6.59
N ALA A 107 18.95 -0.26 -7.16
CA ALA A 107 20.10 -0.95 -6.59
C ALA A 107 20.44 -0.45 -5.18
N THR A 108 20.46 0.88 -4.97
CA THR A 108 20.67 1.48 -3.65
C THR A 108 19.57 1.05 -2.67
N GLY A 109 18.32 1.05 -3.11
CA GLY A 109 17.19 0.59 -2.30
C GLY A 109 17.33 -0.87 -1.89
N ALA A 110 17.67 -1.77 -2.81
CA ALA A 110 17.88 -3.19 -2.52
C ALA A 110 19.08 -3.44 -1.58
N LEU A 111 20.18 -2.71 -1.79
CA LEU A 111 21.36 -2.76 -0.91
C LEU A 111 21.04 -2.27 0.50
N LEU A 112 20.31 -1.16 0.65
CA LEU A 112 19.92 -0.64 1.95
C LEU A 112 18.83 -1.51 2.63
N LEU A 113 17.99 -2.22 1.87
CA LEU A 113 17.00 -3.12 2.43
C LEU A 113 17.61 -4.42 2.93
N GLY A 114 18.56 -5.00 2.19
CA GLY A 114 19.14 -6.31 2.50
C GLY A 114 20.49 -6.28 3.24
N GLY A 115 21.39 -5.38 2.83
CA GLY A 115 22.76 -5.33 3.38
C GLY A 115 22.82 -5.08 4.88
N PRO A 116 22.18 -4.02 5.41
CA PRO A 116 22.17 -3.73 6.84
C PRO A 116 21.58 -4.85 7.69
N ALA A 117 20.67 -5.67 7.15
CA ALA A 117 20.14 -6.82 7.89
C ALA A 117 21.23 -7.77 8.34
N LEU A 118 22.30 -7.95 7.53
CA LEU A 118 23.43 -8.81 7.88
C LEU A 118 24.21 -8.33 9.11
N ALA A 119 24.17 -7.01 9.41
CA ALA A 119 24.81 -6.50 10.60
C ALA A 119 24.13 -7.03 11.90
N LEU A 120 22.88 -7.48 11.82
CA LEU A 120 22.19 -8.13 12.95
C LEU A 120 22.74 -9.52 13.29
N LEU A 121 23.63 -10.10 12.49
CA LEU A 121 24.32 -11.35 12.81
C LEU A 121 25.48 -11.16 13.79
N GLY A 122 25.96 -9.91 13.97
CA GLY A 122 27.05 -9.56 14.87
C GLY A 122 26.56 -9.18 16.28
N PRO A 123 27.45 -8.59 17.10
CA PRO A 123 27.07 -8.07 18.42
C PRO A 123 26.03 -6.99 18.27
N HIS A 124 24.97 -7.06 19.09
CA HIS A 124 23.80 -6.23 18.92
C HIS A 124 23.64 -5.25 20.08
N SER A 125 23.44 -3.98 19.72
CA SER A 125 22.92 -2.96 20.59
C SER A 125 21.61 -2.43 20.03
N VAL A 126 20.75 -1.91 20.89
CA VAL A 126 19.48 -1.28 20.49
C VAL A 126 19.71 -0.16 19.46
N VAL A 127 20.76 0.64 19.64
CA VAL A 127 21.15 1.72 18.73
C VAL A 127 21.47 1.17 17.33
N MET A 128 22.20 0.05 17.22
CA MET A 128 22.50 -0.59 15.94
C MET A 128 21.24 -1.13 15.29
N ILE A 129 20.32 -1.74 16.06
CA ILE A 129 19.05 -2.27 15.53
C ILE A 129 18.20 -1.13 14.96
N VAL A 130 18.13 0.02 15.64
CA VAL A 130 17.45 1.23 15.15
C VAL A 130 18.11 1.75 13.88
N ALA A 131 19.45 1.83 13.84
CA ALA A 131 20.18 2.28 12.65
C ALA A 131 19.94 1.34 11.45
N VAL A 132 19.94 0.04 11.66
CA VAL A 132 19.58 -0.98 10.64
C VAL A 132 18.13 -0.78 10.19
N SER A 133 17.20 -0.51 11.10
CA SER A 133 15.79 -0.26 10.79
C SER A 133 15.62 0.99 9.93
N ILE A 134 16.32 2.08 10.24
CA ILE A 134 16.33 3.31 9.45
C ILE A 134 16.86 3.02 8.04
N ALA A 135 18.02 2.36 7.93
CA ALA A 135 18.62 2.05 6.63
C ALA A 135 17.69 1.16 5.78
N ARG A 136 17.07 0.14 6.40
CA ARG A 136 16.10 -0.74 5.75
C ARG A 136 14.82 0.01 5.33
N GLY A 137 14.34 0.92 6.17
CA GLY A 137 13.20 1.78 5.85
C GLY A 137 13.47 2.65 4.61
N ILE A 138 14.64 3.29 4.54
CA ILE A 138 15.07 4.03 3.34
C ILE A 138 15.07 3.09 2.14
N GLY A 139 15.68 1.92 2.27
CA GLY A 139 15.76 0.92 1.20
C GLY A 139 14.39 0.48 0.70
N PHE A 140 13.45 0.24 1.60
CA PHE A 140 12.10 -0.18 1.29
C PHE A 140 11.33 0.93 0.55
N GLY A 141 11.33 2.17 1.06
CA GLY A 141 10.66 3.29 0.42
C GLY A 141 11.18 3.60 -0.98
N LEU A 142 12.51 3.55 -1.20
CA LEU A 142 13.09 3.70 -2.53
C LEU A 142 12.60 2.61 -3.48
N ASN A 143 12.61 1.34 -3.04
CA ASN A 143 12.20 0.21 -3.87
C ASN A 143 10.71 0.24 -4.20
N THR A 144 9.86 0.55 -3.25
CA THR A 144 8.40 0.60 -3.44
C THR A 144 8.04 1.54 -4.59
N VAL A 145 8.60 2.76 -4.58
CA VAL A 145 8.32 3.77 -5.61
C VAL A 145 8.89 3.37 -6.97
N VAL A 146 10.14 2.88 -7.01
CA VAL A 146 10.79 2.47 -8.27
C VAL A 146 10.06 1.29 -8.90
N ILE A 147 9.75 0.26 -8.12
CA ILE A 147 9.06 -0.95 -8.61
C ILE A 147 7.66 -0.58 -9.11
N GLY A 148 6.93 0.27 -8.38
CA GLY A 148 5.62 0.79 -8.81
C GLY A 148 5.70 1.46 -10.19
N ALA A 149 6.68 2.32 -10.40
CA ALA A 149 6.92 2.99 -11.68
C ALA A 149 7.30 1.98 -12.79
N LEU A 150 8.13 0.98 -12.50
CA LEU A 150 8.52 -0.05 -13.46
C LEU A 150 7.32 -0.92 -13.85
N VAL A 151 6.49 -1.33 -12.91
CA VAL A 151 5.26 -2.09 -13.18
C VAL A 151 4.32 -1.26 -14.05
N ALA A 152 4.05 -0.01 -13.69
CA ALA A 152 3.16 0.87 -14.44
C ALA A 152 3.59 1.06 -15.91
N THR A 153 4.91 1.16 -16.15
CA THR A 153 5.47 1.35 -17.51
C THR A 153 5.63 0.05 -18.31
N ALA A 154 5.67 -1.10 -17.64
CA ALA A 154 5.80 -2.41 -18.29
C ALA A 154 4.46 -2.98 -18.78
N LEU A 155 3.33 -2.40 -18.33
CA LEU A 155 1.99 -2.87 -18.66
C LEU A 155 1.49 -2.32 -20.00
N PRO A 156 1.01 -3.17 -20.93
CA PRO A 156 0.34 -2.73 -22.14
C PRO A 156 -0.94 -1.94 -21.79
N PRO A 157 -1.23 -0.81 -22.47
CA PRO A 157 -2.41 0.00 -22.19
C PRO A 157 -3.72 -0.80 -22.21
N GLU A 158 -3.84 -1.76 -23.14
CA GLU A 158 -5.04 -2.57 -23.35
C GLU A 158 -5.28 -3.61 -22.25
N ARG A 159 -4.25 -3.94 -21.45
CA ARG A 159 -4.29 -4.97 -20.40
C ARG A 159 -3.84 -4.45 -19.04
N ARG A 160 -3.89 -3.13 -18.87
CA ARG A 160 -3.40 -2.46 -17.64
C ARG A 160 -4.11 -2.96 -16.38
N GLY A 161 -5.43 -3.17 -16.44
CA GLY A 161 -6.22 -3.70 -15.33
C GLY A 161 -5.78 -5.10 -14.88
N GLU A 162 -5.59 -6.02 -15.85
CA GLU A 162 -5.10 -7.38 -15.55
C GLU A 162 -3.70 -7.37 -14.91
N GLY A 163 -2.82 -6.49 -15.43
CA GLY A 163 -1.45 -6.38 -14.92
C GLY A 163 -1.37 -5.80 -13.52
N ILE A 164 -2.21 -4.81 -13.20
CA ILE A 164 -2.32 -4.25 -11.85
C ILE A 164 -2.89 -5.29 -10.88
N GLY A 165 -3.92 -6.06 -11.31
CA GLY A 165 -4.45 -7.17 -10.51
C GLY A 165 -3.38 -8.22 -10.20
N LEU A 166 -2.58 -8.61 -11.20
CA LEU A 166 -1.45 -9.54 -10.99
C LEU A 166 -0.40 -8.97 -10.01
N ALA A 167 -0.04 -7.69 -10.15
CA ALA A 167 0.88 -7.04 -9.22
C ALA A 167 0.33 -7.01 -7.79
N GLY A 168 -0.97 -6.78 -7.61
CA GLY A 168 -1.67 -6.85 -6.33
C GLY A 168 -1.57 -8.24 -5.68
N VAL A 169 -1.82 -9.30 -6.44
CA VAL A 169 -1.68 -10.69 -5.95
C VAL A 169 -0.23 -10.96 -5.52
N VAL A 170 0.75 -10.59 -6.35
CA VAL A 170 2.19 -10.75 -6.04
C VAL A 170 2.57 -9.99 -4.76
N ALA A 171 1.97 -8.83 -4.50
CA ALA A 171 2.22 -8.05 -3.29
C ALA A 171 1.54 -8.66 -2.03
N CYS A 172 0.38 -9.30 -2.17
CA CYS A 172 -0.34 -9.90 -1.04
C CYS A 172 0.33 -11.16 -0.49
N VAL A 173 0.93 -12.00 -1.36
CA VAL A 173 1.53 -13.28 -0.94
C VAL A 173 2.63 -13.11 0.12
N PRO A 174 3.60 -12.18 0.00
CA PRO A 174 4.59 -11.93 1.06
C PRO A 174 3.97 -11.50 2.39
N ALA A 175 2.92 -10.69 2.38
CA ALA A 175 2.24 -10.28 3.60
C ALA A 175 1.58 -11.46 4.33
N ILE A 176 0.96 -12.38 3.58
CA ILE A 176 0.28 -13.57 4.13
C ILE A 176 1.30 -14.61 4.63
N VAL A 177 2.42 -14.77 3.93
CA VAL A 177 3.36 -15.86 4.19
C VAL A 177 4.58 -15.37 4.99
N ALA A 178 5.26 -14.31 4.56
CA ALA A 178 6.54 -13.92 5.14
C ALA A 178 6.39 -13.35 6.56
N LEU A 179 5.34 -12.56 6.84
CA LEU A 179 5.14 -11.98 8.16
C LEU A 179 4.99 -13.05 9.27
N PRO A 180 4.07 -14.02 9.18
CA PRO A 180 3.96 -15.08 10.17
C PRO A 180 5.14 -16.04 10.15
N SER A 181 5.71 -16.35 8.96
CA SER A 181 6.87 -17.22 8.84
C SER A 181 8.11 -16.65 9.52
N GLY A 182 8.30 -15.32 9.49
CA GLY A 182 9.39 -14.67 10.20
C GLY A 182 9.34 -14.96 11.69
N VAL A 183 8.17 -14.81 12.32
CA VAL A 183 7.97 -15.09 13.75
C VAL A 183 8.19 -16.58 14.06
N TRP A 184 7.61 -17.46 13.24
CA TRP A 184 7.75 -18.90 13.43
C TRP A 184 9.22 -19.36 13.28
N LEU A 185 9.90 -18.91 12.23
CA LEU A 185 11.32 -19.24 11.99
C LEU A 185 12.22 -18.69 13.11
N ALA A 186 11.99 -17.47 13.59
CA ALA A 186 12.76 -16.91 14.69
C ALA A 186 12.68 -17.76 15.95
N GLY A 187 11.49 -18.33 16.25
CA GLY A 187 11.29 -19.20 17.40
C GLY A 187 11.83 -20.64 17.22
N ASN A 188 11.86 -21.18 16.00
CA ASN A 188 12.20 -22.58 15.74
C ASN A 188 13.60 -22.78 15.12
N ALA A 189 14.06 -21.83 14.29
CA ALA A 189 15.34 -21.92 13.57
C ALA A 189 16.32 -20.81 13.95
N GLY A 190 15.89 -19.88 14.78
CA GLY A 190 16.68 -18.76 15.27
C GLY A 190 16.71 -17.57 14.33
N TYR A 191 17.11 -16.42 14.88
CA TYR A 191 17.15 -15.14 14.18
C TYR A 191 18.08 -15.14 12.96
N ALA A 192 19.20 -15.85 13.02
CA ALA A 192 20.18 -15.89 11.94
C ALA A 192 19.59 -16.41 10.62
N VAL A 193 18.72 -17.41 10.68
CA VAL A 193 18.03 -17.94 9.48
C VAL A 193 17.11 -16.91 8.87
N VAL A 194 16.32 -16.22 9.70
CA VAL A 194 15.41 -15.15 9.23
C VAL A 194 16.20 -14.02 8.59
N ILE A 195 17.28 -13.58 9.21
CA ILE A 195 18.18 -12.52 8.72
C ILE A 195 18.77 -12.92 7.36
N ALA A 196 19.27 -14.15 7.23
CA ALA A 196 19.84 -14.64 5.99
C ALA A 196 18.80 -14.67 4.85
N ILE A 197 17.61 -15.22 5.09
CA ILE A 197 16.53 -15.25 4.10
C ILE A 197 16.12 -13.82 3.72
N THR A 198 16.02 -12.92 4.69
CA THR A 198 15.72 -11.51 4.48
C THR A 198 16.74 -10.82 3.57
N ALA A 199 18.03 -11.02 3.85
CA ALA A 199 19.10 -10.44 3.05
C ALA A 199 19.08 -10.99 1.61
N VAL A 200 18.97 -12.31 1.45
CA VAL A 200 18.90 -12.96 0.13
C VAL A 200 17.68 -12.45 -0.65
N SER A 201 16.50 -12.38 -0.03
CA SER A 201 15.27 -11.92 -0.69
C SER A 201 15.38 -10.49 -1.20
N ALA A 202 16.06 -9.60 -0.46
CA ALA A 202 16.27 -8.21 -0.88
C ALA A 202 17.39 -8.04 -1.91
N LEU A 203 18.46 -8.83 -1.80
CA LEU A 203 19.67 -8.68 -2.63
C LEU A 203 19.60 -9.47 -3.94
N ALA A 204 18.90 -10.60 -3.97
CA ALA A 204 18.76 -11.41 -5.19
C ALA A 204 18.25 -10.62 -6.40
N PRO A 205 17.29 -9.68 -6.29
CA PRO A 205 16.86 -8.84 -7.40
C PRO A 205 17.95 -7.92 -7.97
N LEU A 206 19.08 -7.70 -7.28
CA LEU A 206 20.21 -6.94 -7.83
C LEU A 206 20.78 -7.59 -9.09
N ALA A 207 20.72 -8.91 -9.19
CA ALA A 207 21.11 -9.63 -10.40
C ALA A 207 20.30 -9.18 -11.63
N ALA A 208 19.07 -8.72 -11.43
CA ALA A 208 18.20 -8.24 -12.52
C ALA A 208 18.48 -6.79 -12.96
N VAL A 209 19.26 -6.00 -12.19
CA VAL A 209 19.52 -4.59 -12.47
C VAL A 209 19.99 -4.30 -13.89
N PRO A 210 20.89 -5.08 -14.52
CA PRO A 210 21.34 -4.84 -15.89
C PRO A 210 20.20 -4.89 -16.92
N TRP A 211 19.18 -5.70 -16.66
CA TRP A 211 18.01 -5.88 -17.55
C TRP A 211 16.83 -4.98 -17.22
N LEU A 212 16.85 -4.28 -16.08
CA LEU A 212 15.87 -3.28 -15.75
C LEU A 212 16.08 -2.06 -16.66
N ALA A 213 15.35 -1.99 -17.76
CA ALA A 213 15.28 -0.79 -18.58
C ALA A 213 14.31 0.19 -17.90
N GLY A 214 14.80 1.33 -17.49
CA GLY A 214 13.94 2.45 -17.15
C GLY A 214 13.11 2.88 -18.37
N PRO A 215 12.02 3.67 -18.18
CA PRO A 215 11.25 4.20 -19.29
C PRO A 215 12.19 4.90 -20.26
N ALA A 216 12.04 4.58 -21.57
CA ALA A 216 12.79 5.22 -22.64
C ALA A 216 12.28 6.66 -22.77
N GLY A 217 13.13 7.61 -22.43
CA GLY A 217 12.83 9.03 -22.50
C GLY A 217 12.89 9.72 -21.12
N ARG A 218 13.17 11.02 -21.12
CA ARG A 218 12.88 11.89 -19.98
C ARG A 218 11.36 11.83 -19.77
N GLN A 219 10.93 11.05 -18.81
CA GLN A 219 9.55 11.18 -18.34
C GLN A 219 9.44 12.61 -17.80
N GLU A 220 8.73 13.47 -18.54
CA GLU A 220 8.19 14.67 -17.97
C GLU A 220 7.56 14.27 -16.64
N ALA A 221 7.92 14.98 -15.58
CA ALA A 221 7.44 14.68 -14.24
C ALA A 221 5.94 14.45 -14.35
N ASP A 222 5.49 13.24 -13.99
CA ASP A 222 4.05 12.97 -13.91
C ASP A 222 3.45 14.12 -13.10
N PRO A 223 2.56 14.93 -13.69
CA PRO A 223 1.92 16.02 -12.94
C PRO A 223 1.18 15.53 -11.70
N GLY A 224 0.89 14.22 -11.66
CA GLY A 224 0.35 13.51 -10.50
C GLY A 224 1.40 13.07 -9.47
N ALA A 225 2.71 13.26 -9.69
CA ALA A 225 3.69 13.01 -8.65
C ALA A 225 3.41 13.97 -7.48
N ALA A 226 2.98 13.40 -6.35
CA ALA A 226 2.54 14.15 -5.20
C ALA A 226 3.64 15.08 -4.68
N GLN A 227 3.45 16.37 -4.89
CA GLN A 227 4.28 17.39 -4.27
C GLN A 227 3.77 17.62 -2.83
N PRO A 228 4.66 17.87 -1.84
CA PRO A 228 4.26 18.11 -0.47
C PRO A 228 3.18 19.21 -0.33
N ALA A 229 3.24 20.26 -1.14
CA ALA A 229 2.24 21.32 -1.16
C ALA A 229 0.86 20.81 -1.63
N GLY A 230 0.80 19.90 -2.60
CA GLY A 230 -0.44 19.27 -3.07
C GLY A 230 -1.04 18.33 -2.03
N LEU A 231 -0.21 17.58 -1.29
CA LEU A 231 -0.65 16.73 -0.17
C LEU A 231 -1.27 17.56 0.95
N LEU A 232 -0.60 18.64 1.38
CA LEU A 232 -1.12 19.54 2.41
C LEU A 232 -2.43 20.22 1.99
N ALA A 233 -2.56 20.62 0.72
CA ALA A 233 -3.79 21.17 0.20
C ALA A 233 -4.94 20.12 0.19
N SER A 234 -4.63 18.87 -0.18
CA SER A 234 -5.58 17.76 -0.17
C SER A 234 -6.06 17.41 1.24
N LEU A 235 -5.16 17.47 2.25
CA LEU A 235 -5.51 17.25 3.65
C LEU A 235 -6.49 18.30 4.21
N ARG A 236 -6.51 19.52 3.63
CA ARG A 236 -7.49 20.55 4.02
C ARG A 236 -8.90 20.27 3.50
N SER A 237 -9.05 19.39 2.51
CA SER A 237 -10.35 18.96 2.02
C SER A 237 -10.92 17.86 2.91
N GLY A 238 -12.11 18.07 3.49
CA GLY A 238 -12.78 17.05 4.31
C GLY A 238 -13.03 15.73 3.56
N GLY A 239 -13.09 15.77 2.23
CA GLY A 239 -13.27 14.61 1.38
C GLY A 239 -12.08 13.65 1.37
N GLN A 240 -10.85 14.15 1.56
CA GLN A 240 -9.63 13.34 1.63
C GLN A 240 -9.21 13.09 3.09
N LEU A 241 -9.35 14.09 3.96
CA LEU A 241 -8.91 14.00 5.34
C LEU A 241 -9.64 12.90 6.14
N ARG A 242 -10.97 12.84 6.03
CA ARG A 242 -11.77 11.90 6.83
C ARG A 242 -11.45 10.43 6.52
N PRO A 243 -11.43 9.96 5.25
CA PRO A 243 -10.98 8.60 4.94
C PRO A 243 -9.53 8.33 5.37
N SER A 244 -8.62 9.32 5.25
CA SER A 244 -7.23 9.19 5.70
C SER A 244 -7.13 8.98 7.20
N LEU A 245 -7.91 9.71 8.02
CA LEU A 245 -7.94 9.52 9.47
C LEU A 245 -8.51 8.16 9.89
N VAL A 246 -9.58 7.71 9.21
CA VAL A 246 -10.13 6.37 9.42
C VAL A 246 -9.09 5.30 9.12
N PHE A 247 -8.39 5.45 8.01
CA PHE A 247 -7.37 4.51 7.59
C PHE A 247 -6.16 4.54 8.51
N ALA A 248 -5.66 5.72 8.89
CA ALA A 248 -4.56 5.86 9.84
C ALA A 248 -4.87 5.17 11.19
N ALA A 249 -6.10 5.29 11.70
CA ALA A 249 -6.48 4.60 12.94
C ALA A 249 -6.41 3.06 12.82
N THR A 250 -6.82 2.51 11.68
CA THR A 250 -6.72 1.06 11.44
C THR A 250 -5.29 0.59 11.20
N THR A 251 -4.46 1.41 10.54
CA THR A 251 -3.04 1.08 10.31
C THR A 251 -2.18 1.22 11.56
N VAL A 252 -2.49 2.15 12.47
CA VAL A 252 -1.92 2.19 13.83
C VAL A 252 -2.09 0.82 14.50
N SER A 253 -3.29 0.26 14.46
CA SER A 253 -3.57 -1.04 15.07
C SER A 253 -2.87 -2.19 14.35
N ALA A 254 -2.77 -2.14 13.02
CA ALA A 254 -2.05 -3.14 12.24
C ALA A 254 -0.54 -3.16 12.58
N GLY A 255 0.07 -1.98 12.72
CA GLY A 255 1.46 -1.86 13.17
C GLY A 255 1.66 -2.40 14.59
N VAL A 256 0.74 -2.08 15.51
CA VAL A 256 0.75 -2.61 16.88
C VAL A 256 0.72 -4.13 16.89
N VAL A 257 -0.23 -4.73 16.17
CA VAL A 257 -0.36 -6.18 16.11
C VAL A 257 0.89 -6.83 15.51
N ALA A 258 1.41 -6.29 14.41
CA ALA A 258 2.60 -6.83 13.77
C ALA A 258 3.85 -6.80 14.66
N ALA A 259 4.04 -5.72 15.43
CA ALA A 259 5.22 -5.56 16.28
C ALA A 259 5.08 -6.23 17.64
N PHE A 260 3.88 -6.17 18.26
CA PHE A 260 3.70 -6.51 19.66
C PHE A 260 2.92 -7.79 19.94
N LEU A 261 2.22 -8.38 18.96
CA LEU A 261 1.56 -9.66 19.19
C LEU A 261 2.56 -10.76 19.55
N PRO A 262 3.73 -10.89 18.86
CA PRO A 262 4.74 -11.87 19.25
C PRO A 262 5.44 -11.59 20.58
N LEU A 263 5.34 -10.38 21.08
CA LEU A 263 5.94 -9.94 22.34
C LEU A 263 4.97 -10.02 23.54
N ALA A 264 3.67 -10.24 23.28
CA ALA A 264 2.67 -10.28 24.34
C ALA A 264 2.93 -11.45 25.30
N ALA A 265 2.99 -11.15 26.59
CA ALA A 265 3.27 -12.13 27.62
C ALA A 265 2.28 -13.31 27.55
N GLY A 266 2.81 -14.53 27.64
CA GLY A 266 2.00 -15.75 27.61
C GLY A 266 1.58 -16.22 26.20
N VAL A 267 1.91 -15.49 25.14
CA VAL A 267 1.68 -15.90 23.75
C VAL A 267 2.91 -16.66 23.23
N SER A 268 2.71 -17.91 22.78
CA SER A 268 3.79 -18.64 22.13
C SER A 268 4.06 -18.10 20.74
N GLY A 269 5.32 -18.22 20.25
CA GLY A 269 5.70 -17.81 18.90
C GLY A 269 4.83 -18.49 17.82
N GLY A 270 4.45 -19.73 18.00
CA GLY A 270 3.53 -20.46 17.10
C GLY A 270 2.11 -19.87 17.10
N ALA A 271 1.58 -19.49 18.26
CA ALA A 271 0.25 -18.87 18.37
C ALA A 271 0.27 -17.46 17.76
N ALA A 272 1.33 -16.68 17.98
CA ALA A 272 1.49 -15.37 17.37
C ALA A 272 1.58 -15.47 15.84
N ALA A 273 2.39 -16.40 15.33
CA ALA A 273 2.50 -16.63 13.89
C ALA A 273 1.16 -17.04 13.27
N LEU A 274 0.42 -17.95 13.92
CA LEU A 274 -0.92 -18.34 13.47
C LEU A 274 -1.89 -17.15 13.48
N GLY A 275 -1.88 -16.34 14.54
CA GLY A 275 -2.70 -15.13 14.65
C GLY A 275 -2.41 -14.15 13.49
N LEU A 276 -1.15 -13.87 13.21
CA LEU A 276 -0.72 -13.00 12.10
C LEU A 276 -1.15 -13.58 10.73
N PHE A 277 -1.02 -14.90 10.56
CA PHE A 277 -1.49 -15.57 9.34
C PHE A 277 -3.00 -15.43 9.17
N VAL A 278 -3.78 -15.71 10.19
CA VAL A 278 -5.26 -15.56 10.18
C VAL A 278 -5.64 -14.12 9.86
N GLN A 279 -4.97 -13.14 10.47
CA GLN A 279 -5.21 -11.72 10.21
C GLN A 279 -4.94 -11.37 8.74
N ALA A 280 -3.84 -11.81 8.17
CA ALA A 280 -3.47 -11.49 6.79
C ALA A 280 -4.43 -12.12 5.77
N VAL A 281 -4.83 -13.38 5.98
CA VAL A 281 -5.84 -14.07 5.15
C VAL A 281 -7.21 -13.38 5.28
N ALA A 282 -7.65 -13.10 6.51
CA ALA A 282 -8.91 -12.43 6.78
C ALA A 282 -8.97 -11.02 6.19
N SER A 283 -7.84 -10.28 6.25
CA SER A 283 -7.72 -8.95 5.64
C SER A 283 -7.84 -9.02 4.11
N THR A 284 -7.20 -10.00 3.49
CA THR A 284 -7.29 -10.19 2.04
C THR A 284 -8.72 -10.53 1.61
N ALA A 285 -9.39 -11.43 2.35
CA ALA A 285 -10.78 -11.78 2.11
C ALA A 285 -11.73 -10.59 2.32
N GLY A 286 -11.53 -9.84 3.41
CA GLY A 286 -12.31 -8.64 3.73
C GLY A 286 -12.16 -7.55 2.66
N ARG A 287 -10.94 -7.33 2.16
CA ARG A 287 -10.65 -6.38 1.07
C ARG A 287 -11.37 -6.78 -0.22
N TRP A 288 -11.26 -8.05 -0.60
CA TRP A 288 -11.90 -8.56 -1.80
C TRP A 288 -13.44 -8.47 -1.73
N TRP A 289 -14.02 -8.83 -0.58
CA TRP A 289 -15.46 -8.70 -0.35
C TRP A 289 -15.89 -7.22 -0.38
N ALA A 290 -15.15 -6.34 0.28
CA ALA A 290 -15.44 -4.91 0.33
C ALA A 290 -15.41 -4.26 -1.05
N GLY A 291 -14.48 -4.66 -1.93
CA GLY A 291 -14.46 -4.21 -3.32
C GLY A 291 -15.77 -4.54 -4.03
N ARG A 292 -16.14 -5.83 -4.06
CA ARG A 292 -17.38 -6.27 -4.71
C ARG A 292 -18.65 -5.67 -4.13
N HIS A 293 -18.70 -5.51 -2.82
CA HIS A 293 -19.87 -4.92 -2.16
C HIS A 293 -19.93 -3.41 -2.39
N GLY A 294 -18.79 -2.74 -2.29
CA GLY A 294 -18.65 -1.30 -2.49
C GLY A 294 -19.01 -0.86 -3.91
N ASP A 295 -18.61 -1.62 -4.92
CA ASP A 295 -18.95 -1.37 -6.32
C ASP A 295 -20.47 -1.37 -6.56
N ARG A 296 -21.23 -2.14 -5.77
CA ARG A 296 -22.69 -2.28 -5.93
C ARG A 296 -23.49 -1.32 -5.03
N HIS A 297 -23.00 -1.05 -3.83
CA HIS A 297 -23.77 -0.35 -2.78
C HIS A 297 -23.09 0.94 -2.29
N GLY A 298 -21.93 1.27 -2.83
CA GLY A 298 -21.10 2.41 -2.40
C GLY A 298 -20.16 2.08 -1.24
N HIS A 299 -18.97 2.65 -1.30
CA HIS A 299 -17.87 2.36 -0.36
C HIS A 299 -18.04 3.04 1.01
N ALA A 300 -18.73 4.21 1.09
CA ALA A 300 -18.87 4.95 2.35
C ALA A 300 -19.69 4.19 3.42
N GLY A 301 -20.64 3.33 2.99
CA GLY A 301 -21.40 2.49 3.90
C GLY A 301 -20.56 1.46 4.65
N LEU A 302 -19.38 1.13 4.11
CA LEU A 302 -18.47 0.10 4.65
C LEU A 302 -17.54 0.61 5.76
N LEU A 303 -17.34 1.94 5.90
CA LEU A 303 -16.39 2.49 6.87
C LEU A 303 -16.78 2.17 8.32
N VAL A 304 -18.05 2.35 8.67
CA VAL A 304 -18.53 2.11 10.05
C VAL A 304 -18.47 0.62 10.42
N PRO A 305 -19.05 -0.31 9.64
CA PRO A 305 -18.96 -1.74 9.97
C PRO A 305 -17.51 -2.26 9.94
N GLY A 306 -16.67 -1.77 9.03
CA GLY A 306 -15.23 -2.11 8.99
C GLY A 306 -14.52 -1.72 10.28
N LEU A 307 -14.69 -0.46 10.74
CA LEU A 307 -14.12 0.02 12.00
C LEU A 307 -14.63 -0.74 13.21
N LEU A 308 -15.94 -0.98 13.30
CA LEU A 308 -16.53 -1.72 14.44
C LEU A 308 -16.00 -3.15 14.49
N THR A 309 -15.91 -3.84 13.35
CA THR A 309 -15.35 -5.18 13.27
C THR A 309 -13.89 -5.21 13.68
N ALA A 310 -13.09 -4.26 13.20
CA ALA A 310 -11.68 -4.14 13.59
C ALA A 310 -11.51 -3.81 15.08
N ALA A 311 -12.31 -2.88 15.61
CA ALA A 311 -12.30 -2.52 17.02
C ALA A 311 -12.67 -3.72 17.92
N ALA A 312 -13.71 -4.47 17.57
CA ALA A 312 -14.11 -5.69 18.28
C ALA A 312 -12.97 -6.71 18.30
N GLY A 313 -12.27 -6.88 17.18
CA GLY A 313 -11.08 -7.73 17.08
C GLY A 313 -9.98 -7.31 18.06
N MET A 314 -9.65 -6.02 18.10
CA MET A 314 -8.62 -5.49 19.01
C MET A 314 -9.03 -5.58 20.48
N ILE A 315 -10.31 -5.38 20.79
CA ILE A 315 -10.82 -5.53 22.16
C ILE A 315 -10.70 -6.99 22.63
N LEU A 316 -10.94 -7.96 21.74
CA LEU A 316 -10.77 -9.38 22.09
C LEU A 316 -9.31 -9.71 22.45
N LEU A 317 -8.33 -8.96 21.98
CA LEU A 317 -6.92 -9.15 22.34
C LEU A 317 -6.61 -8.76 23.81
N ILE A 318 -7.57 -8.25 24.58
CA ILE A 318 -7.47 -8.14 26.02
C ILE A 318 -7.19 -9.54 26.62
N TRP A 319 -7.78 -10.58 26.05
CA TRP A 319 -7.57 -11.98 26.41
C TRP A 319 -6.62 -12.69 25.44
N VAL A 320 -5.52 -12.02 25.06
CA VAL A 320 -4.56 -12.51 24.05
C VAL A 320 -3.94 -13.88 24.40
N THR A 321 -3.87 -14.22 25.70
CA THR A 321 -3.38 -15.53 26.17
C THR A 321 -4.34 -16.68 25.92
N ALA A 322 -5.64 -16.40 25.72
CA ALA A 322 -6.64 -17.40 25.38
C ALA A 322 -6.62 -17.65 23.85
N PRO A 323 -6.29 -18.87 23.38
CA PRO A 323 -6.16 -19.13 21.95
C PRO A 323 -7.40 -18.78 21.12
N ALA A 324 -8.58 -19.05 21.66
CA ALA A 324 -9.84 -18.71 20.98
C ALA A 324 -10.01 -17.19 20.80
N ALA A 325 -9.72 -16.41 21.86
CA ALA A 325 -9.79 -14.95 21.80
C ALA A 325 -8.73 -14.36 20.84
N LEU A 326 -7.52 -14.90 20.87
CA LEU A 326 -6.44 -14.52 19.94
C LEU A 326 -6.88 -14.73 18.49
N ILE A 327 -7.27 -15.94 18.12
CA ILE A 327 -7.61 -16.28 16.74
C ILE A 327 -8.86 -15.54 16.26
N THR A 328 -9.91 -15.48 17.07
CA THR A 328 -11.14 -14.75 16.74
C THR A 328 -10.87 -13.25 16.65
N GLY A 329 -10.10 -12.69 17.59
CA GLY A 329 -9.70 -11.28 17.58
C GLY A 329 -8.91 -10.93 16.32
N MET A 330 -7.92 -11.75 15.95
CA MET A 330 -7.11 -11.54 14.75
C MET A 330 -7.91 -11.71 13.45
N CYS A 331 -8.89 -12.62 13.42
CA CYS A 331 -9.81 -12.78 12.30
C CYS A 331 -10.69 -11.53 12.12
N LEU A 332 -11.37 -11.09 13.18
CA LEU A 332 -12.23 -9.91 13.14
C LEU A 332 -11.42 -8.64 12.80
N PHE A 333 -10.26 -8.47 13.44
CA PHE A 333 -9.36 -7.34 13.12
C PHE A 333 -8.96 -7.38 11.65
N GLY A 334 -8.57 -8.55 11.13
CA GLY A 334 -8.21 -8.73 9.73
C GLY A 334 -9.34 -8.33 8.77
N ILE A 335 -10.56 -8.87 8.99
CA ILE A 335 -11.73 -8.53 8.16
C ILE A 335 -11.97 -7.02 8.16
N GLY A 336 -12.08 -6.41 9.35
CA GLY A 336 -12.33 -4.97 9.49
C GLY A 336 -11.24 -4.10 8.88
N PHE A 337 -9.97 -4.48 9.04
CA PHE A 337 -8.83 -3.83 8.42
C PHE A 337 -8.88 -3.90 6.89
N GLY A 338 -9.16 -5.09 6.32
CA GLY A 338 -9.29 -5.26 4.87
C GLY A 338 -10.44 -4.44 4.28
N ILE A 339 -11.60 -4.41 4.95
CA ILE A 339 -12.74 -3.59 4.57
C ILE A 339 -12.36 -2.10 4.58
N SER A 340 -11.77 -1.62 5.66
CA SER A 340 -11.36 -0.22 5.81
C SER A 340 -10.32 0.19 4.78
N GLN A 341 -9.36 -0.68 4.49
CA GLN A 341 -8.32 -0.46 3.50
C GLN A 341 -8.89 -0.27 2.08
N ASN A 342 -9.82 -1.12 1.66
CA ASN A 342 -10.46 -0.99 0.36
C ASN A 342 -11.38 0.24 0.30
N ALA A 343 -12.26 0.39 1.29
CA ALA A 343 -13.26 1.45 1.29
C ALA A 343 -12.63 2.85 1.33
N THR A 344 -11.59 3.06 2.14
CA THR A 344 -10.91 4.35 2.22
C THR A 344 -10.18 4.70 0.93
N PHE A 345 -9.49 3.73 0.31
CA PHE A 345 -8.80 3.94 -0.96
C PHE A 345 -9.78 4.31 -2.07
N ALA A 346 -10.86 3.51 -2.23
CA ALA A 346 -11.87 3.76 -3.25
C ALA A 346 -12.52 5.15 -3.06
N LEU A 347 -12.91 5.51 -1.84
CA LEU A 347 -13.48 6.82 -1.56
C LEU A 347 -12.54 7.98 -1.87
N MET A 348 -11.25 7.82 -1.61
CA MET A 348 -10.25 8.87 -1.90
C MET A 348 -10.05 9.03 -3.40
N ILE A 349 -10.05 7.95 -4.17
CA ILE A 349 -9.95 7.99 -5.63
C ILE A 349 -11.24 8.55 -6.26
N ASP A 350 -12.43 8.09 -5.83
CA ASP A 350 -13.72 8.55 -6.36
C ASP A 350 -13.94 10.06 -6.20
N ARG A 351 -13.33 10.65 -5.18
CA ARG A 351 -13.46 12.09 -4.87
C ARG A 351 -12.35 12.94 -5.49
N ALA A 352 -11.32 12.33 -6.01
CA ALA A 352 -10.22 13.03 -6.65
C ALA A 352 -10.53 13.28 -8.14
N PRO A 353 -10.14 14.42 -8.71
CA PRO A 353 -10.12 14.57 -10.16
C PRO A 353 -9.06 13.63 -10.75
N VAL A 354 -9.17 13.28 -12.03
CA VAL A 354 -8.23 12.37 -12.70
C VAL A 354 -6.77 12.80 -12.52
N SER A 355 -6.48 14.11 -12.59
CA SER A 355 -5.15 14.68 -12.31
C SER A 355 -4.71 14.58 -10.85
N GLY A 356 -5.63 14.27 -9.94
CA GLY A 356 -5.40 14.14 -8.49
C GLY A 356 -5.23 12.70 -8.00
N TYR A 357 -5.37 11.69 -8.86
CA TYR A 357 -5.27 10.28 -8.45
C TYR A 357 -3.92 9.93 -7.81
N GLY A 358 -2.82 10.46 -8.37
CA GLY A 358 -1.49 10.30 -7.78
C GLY A 358 -1.37 10.88 -6.37
N THR A 359 -1.95 12.08 -6.16
CA THR A 359 -1.97 12.73 -4.84
C THR A 359 -2.83 11.97 -3.83
N ALA A 360 -4.01 11.49 -4.24
CA ALA A 360 -4.88 10.68 -3.38
C ALA A 360 -4.22 9.36 -2.98
N SER A 361 -3.60 8.67 -3.93
CA SER A 361 -2.86 7.43 -3.67
C SER A 361 -1.66 7.65 -2.73
N ALA A 362 -0.88 8.72 -2.95
CA ALA A 362 0.24 9.06 -2.08
C ALA A 362 -0.20 9.45 -0.65
N LEU A 363 -1.32 10.15 -0.52
CA LEU A 363 -1.90 10.49 0.78
C LEU A 363 -2.38 9.23 1.52
N TRP A 364 -2.97 8.29 0.79
CA TRP A 364 -3.39 7.01 1.36
C TRP A 364 -2.19 6.17 1.82
N ASN A 365 -1.11 6.07 1.03
CA ASN A 365 0.13 5.40 1.43
C ASN A 365 0.78 6.08 2.64
N LEU A 366 0.81 7.42 2.66
CA LEU A 366 1.30 8.18 3.81
C LEU A 366 0.50 7.86 5.09
N ALA A 367 -0.82 7.78 5.00
CA ALA A 367 -1.66 7.40 6.14
C ALA A 367 -1.39 5.95 6.58
N TYR A 368 -1.10 5.05 5.62
CA TYR A 368 -0.68 3.68 5.90
C TYR A 368 0.63 3.65 6.69
N ASP A 369 1.70 4.19 6.13
CA ASP A 369 3.04 4.08 6.69
C ASP A 369 3.19 4.87 7.99
N ALA A 370 2.62 6.08 8.04
CA ALA A 370 2.64 6.89 9.25
C ALA A 370 1.87 6.22 10.41
N GLY A 371 0.69 5.65 10.13
CA GLY A 371 -0.09 4.91 11.11
C GLY A 371 0.63 3.66 11.59
N TYR A 372 1.15 2.89 10.62
CA TYR A 372 1.87 1.63 10.88
C TYR A 372 3.14 1.83 11.72
N GLY A 373 3.81 2.98 11.59
CA GLY A 373 4.99 3.34 12.39
C GLY A 373 4.64 3.99 13.73
N ALA A 374 3.68 4.92 13.75
CA ALA A 374 3.28 5.62 14.97
C ALA A 374 2.64 4.65 15.98
N GLY A 375 1.88 3.67 15.50
CA GLY A 375 1.23 2.68 16.35
C GLY A 375 2.18 1.98 17.33
N PRO A 376 3.17 1.25 16.84
CA PRO A 376 4.13 0.57 17.69
C PRO A 376 4.93 1.53 18.60
N ALA A 377 5.35 2.68 18.08
CA ALA A 377 6.11 3.65 18.84
C ALA A 377 5.34 4.15 20.09
N VAL A 378 4.06 4.49 19.90
CA VAL A 378 3.18 4.93 20.97
C VAL A 378 2.79 3.78 21.89
N PHE A 379 2.39 2.63 21.32
CA PHE A 379 1.97 1.44 22.06
C PHE A 379 3.08 0.92 22.98
N GLY A 380 4.34 0.90 22.51
CA GLY A 380 5.47 0.45 23.30
C GLY A 380 5.67 1.26 24.57
N VAL A 381 5.41 2.57 24.52
CA VAL A 381 5.42 3.44 25.71
C VAL A 381 4.26 3.10 26.64
N PHE A 382 3.04 2.97 26.09
CA PHE A 382 1.86 2.68 26.92
C PHE A 382 1.92 1.31 27.60
N VAL A 383 2.44 0.29 26.93
CA VAL A 383 2.57 -1.06 27.49
C VAL A 383 3.37 -1.08 28.80
N VAL A 384 4.40 -0.25 28.90
CA VAL A 384 5.23 -0.15 30.14
C VAL A 384 4.38 0.21 31.36
N TYR A 385 3.39 1.07 31.19
CA TYR A 385 2.56 1.57 32.30
C TYR A 385 1.26 0.78 32.48
N THR A 386 0.69 0.22 31.42
CA THR A 386 -0.66 -0.35 31.44
C THR A 386 -0.70 -1.87 31.23
N GLY A 387 0.39 -2.45 30.76
CA GLY A 387 0.43 -3.84 30.30
C GLY A 387 -0.27 -4.04 28.95
N TYR A 388 -0.08 -5.22 28.36
CA TYR A 388 -0.60 -5.58 27.03
C TYR A 388 -2.13 -5.52 26.92
N PRO A 389 -2.92 -6.08 27.88
CA PRO A 389 -4.37 -6.10 27.75
C PRO A 389 -4.97 -4.70 27.61
N VAL A 390 -4.57 -3.80 28.48
CA VAL A 390 -5.08 -2.40 28.49
C VAL A 390 -4.59 -1.66 27.25
N ALA A 391 -3.34 -1.84 26.84
CA ALA A 391 -2.80 -1.21 25.66
C ALA A 391 -3.53 -1.67 24.35
N PHE A 392 -3.89 -2.94 24.24
CA PHE A 392 -4.73 -3.42 23.14
C PHE A 392 -6.15 -2.83 23.19
N ALA A 393 -6.75 -2.71 24.39
CA ALA A 393 -8.04 -2.05 24.54
C ALA A 393 -8.01 -0.59 24.12
N LEU A 394 -6.97 0.17 24.51
CA LEU A 394 -6.78 1.57 24.09
C LEU A 394 -6.65 1.70 22.56
N THR A 395 -5.96 0.75 21.94
CA THR A 395 -5.85 0.70 20.48
C THR A 395 -7.21 0.43 19.83
N GLY A 396 -8.03 -0.45 20.41
CA GLY A 396 -9.42 -0.66 19.98
C GLY A 396 -10.29 0.60 20.14
N MET A 397 -10.11 1.33 21.24
CA MET A 397 -10.82 2.59 21.49
C MET A 397 -10.44 3.69 20.48
N LEU A 398 -9.20 3.73 19.99
CA LEU A 398 -8.80 4.63 18.91
C LEU A 398 -9.66 4.40 17.65
N MET A 399 -9.96 3.14 17.30
CA MET A 399 -10.83 2.84 16.17
C MET A 399 -12.29 3.24 16.44
N VAL A 400 -12.76 3.11 17.68
CA VAL A 400 -14.08 3.63 18.08
C VAL A 400 -14.10 5.16 17.94
N ALA A 401 -13.04 5.87 18.34
CA ALA A 401 -12.93 7.31 18.12
C ALA A 401 -12.94 7.69 16.62
N ALA A 402 -12.35 6.85 15.77
CA ALA A 402 -12.36 7.03 14.32
C ALA A 402 -13.77 6.85 13.69
N LEU A 403 -14.76 6.37 14.43
CA LEU A 403 -16.16 6.39 13.98
C LEU A 403 -16.67 7.82 13.78
N VAL A 404 -16.16 8.80 14.53
CA VAL A 404 -16.57 10.21 14.38
C VAL A 404 -16.32 10.72 12.95
N PRO A 405 -15.08 10.67 12.41
CA PRO A 405 -14.86 11.05 11.02
C PRO A 405 -15.59 10.15 10.03
N ALA A 406 -15.76 8.84 10.29
CA ALA A 406 -16.47 7.92 9.42
C ALA A 406 -17.96 8.26 9.29
N VAL A 407 -18.64 8.54 10.41
CA VAL A 407 -20.07 8.95 10.42
C VAL A 407 -20.24 10.31 9.77
N ARG A 408 -19.37 11.28 10.08
CA ARG A 408 -19.40 12.60 9.41
C ARG A 408 -19.18 12.49 7.91
N ASP A 409 -18.34 11.55 7.47
CA ASP A 409 -18.10 11.32 6.06
C ASP A 409 -19.33 10.77 5.35
N ARG A 410 -20.00 9.78 5.97
CA ARG A 410 -21.26 9.22 5.48
C ARG A 410 -22.37 10.27 5.42
N ALA A 411 -22.51 11.11 6.46
CA ALA A 411 -23.51 12.19 6.50
C ALA A 411 -23.25 13.24 5.42
N ALA A 412 -22.00 13.62 5.20
CA ALA A 412 -21.62 14.56 4.15
C ALA A 412 -21.91 14.01 2.74
N GLN A 413 -21.76 12.72 2.53
CA GLN A 413 -22.10 12.08 1.25
C GLN A 413 -23.62 12.02 1.04
N ALA A 414 -24.40 11.73 2.08
CA ALA A 414 -25.86 11.72 2.01
C ALA A 414 -26.45 13.12 1.76
N ALA A 415 -25.78 14.17 2.25
CA ALA A 415 -26.19 15.56 2.05
C ALA A 415 -25.75 16.16 0.70
N ALA A 416 -24.84 15.51 -0.02
CA ALA A 416 -24.43 15.95 -1.35
C ALA A 416 -25.59 15.74 -2.33
N PRO A 417 -26.02 16.76 -3.12
CA PRO A 417 -27.07 16.59 -4.11
C PRO A 417 -26.68 15.49 -5.08
N SER A 418 -27.60 14.53 -5.30
CA SER A 418 -27.40 13.45 -6.26
C SER A 418 -27.00 14.04 -7.60
N ARG A 419 -25.82 13.75 -8.11
CA ARG A 419 -25.36 14.09 -9.48
C ARG A 419 -26.13 13.28 -10.55
N GLY A 420 -27.40 12.99 -10.30
CA GLY A 420 -28.32 12.31 -11.19
C GLY A 420 -29.22 13.29 -11.89
N GLY A 421 -28.73 13.98 -12.93
CA GLY A 421 -29.61 14.85 -13.72
C GLY A 421 -28.98 15.61 -14.88
N GLN A 422 -27.75 15.30 -15.26
CA GLN A 422 -27.17 15.90 -16.48
C GLN A 422 -26.07 15.03 -17.09
N VAL A 423 -26.40 13.88 -17.61
CA VAL A 423 -25.74 13.26 -18.78
C VAL A 423 -26.69 12.15 -19.30
N SER A 424 -27.78 12.55 -19.91
CA SER A 424 -28.40 11.74 -20.95
C SER A 424 -28.07 12.43 -22.27
N GLY A 425 -27.03 11.99 -22.91
CA GLY A 425 -26.57 12.47 -24.22
C GLY A 425 -25.13 12.03 -24.43
N ASP A 426 -25.00 10.89 -25.13
CA ASP A 426 -23.79 10.45 -25.83
C ASP A 426 -22.50 10.22 -25.02
N VAL A 427 -22.24 8.97 -24.68
CA VAL A 427 -21.12 8.16 -25.16
C VAL A 427 -21.13 6.79 -24.44
N GLU A 428 -21.62 5.78 -25.12
CA GLU A 428 -21.24 4.38 -24.84
C GLU A 428 -19.75 4.20 -25.05
N THR A 429 -19.00 4.12 -23.98
CA THR A 429 -17.70 3.41 -23.97
C THR A 429 -17.54 2.75 -22.62
N GLY A 430 -17.73 1.42 -22.61
CA GLY A 430 -17.51 0.58 -21.45
C GLY A 430 -16.06 0.64 -20.98
N VAL A 431 -15.86 1.17 -19.79
CA VAL A 431 -14.65 0.96 -19.00
C VAL A 431 -15.07 0.18 -17.76
N ALA A 432 -14.83 -1.12 -17.79
CA ALA A 432 -14.94 -1.98 -16.62
C ALA A 432 -13.94 -1.49 -15.55
N ALA A 433 -14.43 -1.23 -14.35
CA ALA A 433 -13.60 -0.89 -13.20
C ALA A 433 -12.68 -2.07 -12.86
N PRO A 434 -11.39 -1.84 -12.59
CA PRO A 434 -10.47 -2.90 -12.23
C PRO A 434 -10.74 -3.39 -10.81
N SER A 435 -10.99 -4.68 -10.68
CA SER A 435 -10.98 -5.40 -9.40
C SER A 435 -9.55 -5.51 -8.89
N TYR A 436 -9.23 -4.78 -7.82
CA TYR A 436 -7.97 -4.90 -7.10
C TYR A 436 -8.10 -5.96 -6.01
N CYS A 437 -7.23 -6.96 -6.05
CA CYS A 437 -6.92 -7.82 -4.89
C CYS A 437 -6.02 -7.11 -3.90
#